data_cad892db2c4bd9b4a2f2aaab7f9fa8f0
#
_entry.id   cad892db2c4bd9b4a2f2aaab7f9fa8f0
#
_cell.length_a   1.000
_cell.length_b   1.000
_cell.length_c   1.000
_cell.angle_alpha   90.00
_cell.angle_beta   90.00
_cell.angle_gamma   90.00
#
_symmetry.space_group_name_H-M   'P 1'
#
loop_
_entity.id
_entity.type
_entity.pdbx_description
1 polymer ?
#
loop_
_entity_poly.entity_id
_entity_poly.type
_entity_poly.pdbx_seq_one_letter_code
_entity_poly.pdbx_strand_id
1 'polypeptide(L)'
;MVEEAVIESVKRYLASLPALGINARRAVLFGSYVQGQADEYSDIDLIVIAPEFDGSREISLIKSLWHATASDNRIEPIPCGEQEWETDQGRPILEIARREGVIAA
;
A
#
# COMPACT_ATOMS: atom_id res chain seq x y z
N MET A 1 11.81 13.80 -0.44
CA MET A 1 11.82 13.03 0.81
C MET A 1 10.41 12.98 1.39
N VAL A 2 9.98 11.83 1.85
CA VAL A 2 8.63 11.67 2.42
C VAL A 2 8.62 12.13 3.87
N GLU A 3 7.59 12.89 4.24
CA GLU A 3 7.44 13.37 5.62
C GLU A 3 7.31 12.22 6.60
N GLU A 4 7.94 12.37 7.76
CA GLU A 4 7.90 11.36 8.82
C GLU A 4 6.46 11.06 9.28
N ALA A 5 5.60 12.07 9.35
CA ALA A 5 4.20 11.88 9.74
C ALA A 5 3.45 10.95 8.79
N VAL A 6 3.77 11.01 7.48
CA VAL A 6 3.16 10.12 6.49
C VAL A 6 3.64 8.68 6.70
N ILE A 7 4.94 8.50 6.93
CA ILE A 7 5.50 7.17 7.20
C ILE A 7 4.90 6.59 8.47
N GLU A 8 4.76 7.39 9.52
CA GLU A 8 4.12 6.94 10.77
C GLU A 8 2.68 6.51 10.56
N SER A 9 1.93 7.27 9.76
CA SER A 9 0.54 6.91 9.43
C SER A 9 0.46 5.60 8.68
N VAL A 10 1.34 5.40 7.70
CA VAL A 10 1.41 4.14 6.93
C VAL A 10 1.74 2.97 7.86
N LYS A 11 2.70 3.15 8.77
CA LYS A 11 3.07 2.09 9.72
C LYS A 11 1.91 1.72 10.63
N ARG A 12 1.14 2.69 11.13
CA ARG A 12 -0.04 2.40 11.94
C ARG A 12 -1.10 1.63 11.14
N TYR A 13 -1.29 2.03 9.88
CA TYR A 13 -2.20 1.32 8.99
C TYR A 13 -1.78 -0.13 8.83
N LEU A 14 -0.52 -0.38 8.50
CA LEU A 14 0.00 -1.72 8.29
C LEU A 14 -0.09 -2.56 9.56
N ALA A 15 0.12 -1.96 10.72
CA ALA A 15 0.04 -2.66 12.00
C ALA A 15 -1.37 -3.14 12.33
N SER A 16 -2.40 -2.54 11.73
CA SER A 16 -3.79 -2.95 11.94
C SER A 16 -4.21 -4.15 11.08
N LEU A 17 -3.45 -4.47 10.04
CA LEU A 17 -3.83 -5.48 9.05
C LEU A 17 -3.78 -6.93 9.55
N PRO A 18 -2.80 -7.35 10.39
CA PRO A 18 -2.76 -8.74 10.84
C PRO A 18 -4.04 -9.19 11.55
N ALA A 19 -4.67 -8.31 12.33
CA ALA A 19 -5.93 -8.63 13.00
C ALA A 19 -7.06 -8.91 12.00
N LEU A 20 -6.91 -8.46 10.75
CA LEU A 20 -7.88 -8.64 9.68
C LEU A 20 -7.48 -9.79 8.74
N GLY A 21 -6.43 -10.53 9.07
CA GLY A 21 -5.97 -11.67 8.27
C GLY A 21 -5.01 -11.32 7.14
N ILE A 22 -4.44 -10.12 7.15
CA ILE A 22 -3.53 -9.67 6.10
C ILE A 22 -2.16 -9.45 6.71
N ASN A 23 -1.18 -10.26 6.30
CA ASN A 23 0.19 -10.19 6.81
C ASN A 23 1.08 -9.51 5.76
N ALA A 24 0.93 -8.19 5.66
CA ALA A 24 1.72 -7.40 4.74
C ALA A 24 3.16 -7.29 5.26
N ARG A 25 4.10 -7.87 4.52
CA ARG A 25 5.52 -7.85 4.87
C ARG A 25 6.23 -6.67 4.26
N ARG A 26 5.68 -6.12 3.19
CA ARG A 26 6.24 -4.97 2.49
C ARG A 26 5.12 -4.05 2.08
N ALA A 27 5.44 -2.77 2.00
CA ALA A 27 4.54 -1.78 1.44
C ALA A 27 5.36 -0.72 0.71
N VAL A 28 4.87 -0.27 -0.43
CA VAL A 28 5.56 0.71 -1.26
C VAL A 28 4.68 1.93 -1.41
N LEU A 29 5.21 3.06 -0.98
CA LEU A 29 4.57 4.35 -1.11
C LEU A 29 4.97 4.96 -2.46
N PHE A 30 4.00 5.50 -3.19
CA PHE A 30 4.29 6.14 -4.47
C PHE A 30 3.33 7.32 -4.69
N GLY A 31 3.43 7.97 -5.84
CA GLY A 31 2.54 9.08 -6.17
C GLY A 31 3.00 10.41 -5.60
N SER A 32 2.05 11.31 -5.36
CA SER A 32 2.36 12.71 -5.06
C SER A 32 3.19 12.92 -3.80
N TYR A 33 3.00 12.08 -2.76
CA TYR A 33 3.79 12.19 -1.53
C TYR A 33 5.27 11.85 -1.74
N VAL A 34 5.57 10.99 -2.69
CA VAL A 34 6.96 10.64 -3.02
C VAL A 34 7.58 11.67 -3.94
N GLN A 35 6.77 12.26 -4.83
CA GLN A 35 7.25 13.21 -5.82
C GLN A 35 7.35 14.65 -5.31
N GLY A 36 6.98 14.88 -4.04
CA GLY A 36 7.03 16.22 -3.47
C GLY A 36 5.93 17.15 -3.97
N GLN A 37 4.85 16.58 -4.50
CA GLN A 37 3.73 17.34 -5.09
C GLN A 37 2.46 17.23 -4.25
N ALA A 38 2.55 16.61 -3.06
CA ALA A 38 1.38 16.40 -2.21
C ALA A 38 0.95 17.69 -1.52
N ASP A 39 -0.37 17.82 -1.34
CA ASP A 39 -0.99 18.83 -0.51
C ASP A 39 -1.93 18.16 0.50
N GLU A 40 -2.71 18.96 1.24
CA GLU A 40 -3.60 18.43 2.27
C GLU A 40 -4.74 17.56 1.72
N TYR A 41 -5.00 17.63 0.43
CA TYR A 41 -6.05 16.84 -0.23
C TYR A 41 -5.51 15.64 -0.99
N SER A 42 -4.21 15.43 -0.99
CA SER A 42 -3.60 14.33 -1.75
C SER A 42 -3.82 13.00 -1.06
N ASP A 43 -4.09 11.97 -1.87
CA ASP A 43 -4.17 10.60 -1.39
C ASP A 43 -2.78 10.02 -1.15
N ILE A 44 -2.69 9.09 -0.21
CA ILE A 44 -1.48 8.33 0.05
C ILE A 44 -1.57 7.02 -0.74
N ASP A 45 -0.92 6.97 -1.89
CA ASP A 45 -0.94 5.79 -2.75
C ASP A 45 0.02 4.74 -2.20
N LEU A 46 -0.52 3.58 -1.82
CA LEU A 46 0.22 2.55 -1.11
C LEU A 46 -0.02 1.18 -1.73
N ILE A 47 1.06 0.54 -2.21
CA ILE A 47 0.98 -0.88 -2.59
C ILE A 47 1.18 -1.69 -1.32
N VAL A 48 0.21 -2.54 -0.99
CA VAL A 48 0.27 -3.44 0.16
C VAL A 48 0.62 -4.83 -0.34
N ILE A 49 1.81 -5.30 -0.01
CA ILE A 49 2.33 -6.57 -0.51
C ILE A 49 2.19 -7.64 0.56
N ALA A 50 1.35 -8.62 0.29
CA ALA A 50 1.06 -9.69 1.24
C ALA A 50 0.83 -11.01 0.51
N PRO A 51 1.25 -12.16 1.12
CA PRO A 51 1.06 -13.46 0.48
C PRO A 51 -0.41 -13.82 0.28
N GLU A 52 -1.30 -13.29 1.11
CA GLU A 52 -2.74 -13.53 0.99
C GLU A 52 -3.32 -13.06 -0.34
N PHE A 53 -2.64 -12.17 -1.04
CA PHE A 53 -3.10 -11.68 -2.34
C PHE A 53 -2.55 -12.46 -3.53
N ASP A 54 -1.67 -13.44 -3.30
CA ASP A 54 -1.17 -14.30 -4.37
C ASP A 54 -2.23 -15.33 -4.75
N GLY A 55 -2.50 -15.42 -6.04
CA GLY A 55 -3.40 -16.43 -6.61
C GLY A 55 -4.88 -16.16 -6.42
N SER A 56 -5.29 -15.41 -5.41
CA SER A 56 -6.69 -15.13 -5.14
C SER A 56 -6.83 -13.73 -4.54
N ARG A 57 -7.84 -13.02 -4.98
CA ARG A 57 -8.18 -11.71 -4.42
C ARG A 57 -9.59 -11.80 -3.86
N GLU A 58 -9.71 -12.41 -2.70
CA GLU A 58 -10.98 -12.52 -2.03
C GLU A 58 -11.53 -11.14 -1.71
N ILE A 59 -12.80 -10.93 -2.00
CA ILE A 59 -13.47 -9.65 -1.77
C ILE A 59 -13.39 -9.26 -0.31
N SER A 60 -13.47 -10.23 0.61
CA SER A 60 -13.39 -9.96 2.04
C SER A 60 -12.05 -9.34 2.44
N LEU A 61 -10.95 -9.80 1.84
CA LEU A 61 -9.62 -9.23 2.12
C LEU A 61 -9.48 -7.82 1.57
N ILE A 62 -10.01 -7.58 0.38
CA ILE A 62 -9.99 -6.24 -0.23
C ILE A 62 -10.82 -5.27 0.61
N LYS A 63 -11.99 -5.69 1.07
CA LYS A 63 -12.82 -4.89 1.98
C LYS A 63 -12.09 -4.59 3.27
N SER A 64 -11.35 -5.55 3.81
CA SER A 64 -10.56 -5.35 5.02
C SER A 64 -9.47 -4.30 4.83
N LEU A 65 -8.81 -4.28 3.66
CA LEU A 65 -7.84 -3.23 3.34
C LEU A 65 -8.46 -1.85 3.44
N TRP A 66 -9.64 -1.68 2.86
CA TRP A 66 -10.33 -0.40 2.86
C TRP A 66 -10.91 -0.06 4.21
N HIS A 67 -11.40 -1.06 4.95
CA HIS A 67 -11.90 -0.85 6.30
C HIS A 67 -10.80 -0.31 7.22
N ALA A 68 -9.59 -0.82 7.08
CA ALA A 68 -8.45 -0.38 7.90
C ALA A 68 -8.06 1.07 7.62
N THR A 69 -8.51 1.68 6.52
CA THR A 69 -8.23 3.09 6.23
C THR A 69 -8.92 4.05 7.19
N ALA A 70 -9.76 3.54 8.10
CA ALA A 70 -10.33 4.38 9.15
C ALA A 70 -9.25 5.03 10.02
N SER A 71 -8.03 4.47 10.08
CA SER A 71 -6.90 5.07 10.80
C SER A 71 -6.37 6.32 10.11
N ASP A 72 -6.43 6.37 8.78
CA ASP A 72 -6.09 7.53 7.98
C ASP A 72 -6.76 7.38 6.61
N ASN A 73 -7.84 8.12 6.38
CA ASN A 73 -8.65 7.97 5.18
C ASN A 73 -8.00 8.49 3.90
N ARG A 74 -6.80 9.07 3.99
CA ARG A 74 -6.04 9.45 2.80
C ARG A 74 -5.38 8.24 2.13
N ILE A 75 -5.23 7.13 2.86
CA ILE A 75 -4.57 5.95 2.33
C ILE A 75 -5.44 5.28 1.28
N GLU A 76 -4.88 5.10 0.08
CA GLU A 76 -5.47 4.32 -1.00
C GLU A 76 -4.66 3.03 -1.15
N PRO A 77 -5.10 1.92 -0.52
CA PRO A 77 -4.34 0.68 -0.57
C PRO A 77 -4.61 -0.07 -1.87
N ILE A 78 -3.53 -0.58 -2.46
CA ILE A 78 -3.60 -1.39 -3.65
C ILE A 78 -3.06 -2.78 -3.29
N PRO A 79 -3.88 -3.83 -3.35
CA PRO A 79 -3.43 -5.17 -3.00
C PRO A 79 -2.47 -5.73 -4.04
N CYS A 80 -1.42 -6.38 -3.57
CA CYS A 80 -0.43 -7.02 -4.43
C CYS A 80 0.10 -8.26 -3.73
N GLY A 81 0.12 -9.40 -4.44
CA GLY A 81 0.76 -10.60 -3.93
C GLY A 81 2.27 -10.47 -3.91
N GLU A 82 2.94 -11.26 -3.07
CA GLU A 82 4.39 -11.23 -2.99
C GLU A 82 5.03 -11.69 -4.31
N GLN A 83 4.49 -12.75 -4.91
CA GLN A 83 4.98 -13.23 -6.19
C GLN A 83 4.63 -12.26 -7.32
N GLU A 84 3.44 -11.69 -7.27
CA GLU A 84 3.02 -10.69 -8.23
C GLU A 84 3.98 -9.50 -8.24
N TRP A 85 4.39 -9.01 -7.07
CA TRP A 85 5.33 -7.91 -6.98
C TRP A 85 6.67 -8.25 -7.62
N GLU A 86 7.14 -9.49 -7.42
CA GLU A 86 8.45 -9.92 -7.94
C GLU A 86 8.44 -10.19 -9.46
N THR A 87 7.32 -10.67 -10.00
CA THR A 87 7.31 -11.23 -11.35
C THR A 87 6.34 -10.58 -12.32
N ASP A 88 5.25 -9.97 -11.83
CA ASP A 88 4.23 -9.43 -12.72
C ASP A 88 4.70 -8.18 -13.43
N GLN A 89 4.53 -8.15 -14.74
CA GLN A 89 4.83 -7.01 -15.58
C GLN A 89 3.58 -6.49 -16.31
N GLY A 90 2.41 -7.03 -15.97
CA GLY A 90 1.16 -6.71 -16.66
C GLY A 90 0.38 -5.55 -16.07
N ARG A 91 0.70 -5.11 -14.84
CA ARG A 91 -0.02 -4.01 -14.19
C ARG A 91 0.84 -2.74 -14.21
N PRO A 92 0.45 -1.73 -14.99
CA PRO A 92 1.23 -0.49 -15.09
C PRO A 92 1.49 0.20 -13.75
N ILE A 93 0.53 0.14 -12.82
CA ILE A 93 0.70 0.79 -11.53
C ILE A 93 1.82 0.17 -10.70
N LEU A 94 2.03 -1.14 -10.81
CA LEU A 94 3.14 -1.80 -10.12
C LEU A 94 4.48 -1.38 -10.70
N GLU A 95 4.54 -1.19 -12.00
CA GLU A 95 5.75 -0.74 -12.69
C GLU A 95 6.13 0.66 -12.24
N ILE A 96 5.16 1.56 -12.14
CA ILE A 96 5.38 2.92 -11.64
C ILE A 96 5.89 2.87 -10.20
N ALA A 97 5.28 2.06 -9.35
CA ALA A 97 5.67 1.95 -7.95
C ALA A 97 7.07 1.36 -7.79
N ARG A 98 7.45 0.38 -8.62
CA ARG A 98 8.80 -0.19 -8.58
C ARG A 98 9.86 0.85 -8.94
N ARG A 99 9.56 1.70 -9.92
CA ARG A 99 10.51 2.68 -10.44
C ARG A 99 10.61 3.92 -9.56
N GLU A 100 9.49 4.41 -9.04
CA GLU A 100 9.41 5.70 -8.38
C GLU A 100 9.09 5.61 -6.89
N GLY A 101 8.67 4.44 -6.42
CA GLY A 101 8.18 4.28 -5.06
C GLY A 101 9.28 4.22 -4.01
N VAL A 102 8.87 4.41 -2.76
CA VAL A 102 9.72 4.31 -1.58
C VAL A 102 9.17 3.20 -0.69
N ILE A 103 10.04 2.31 -0.25
CA ILE A 103 9.63 1.24 0.65
C ILE A 103 9.28 1.86 2.00
N ALA A 104 8.03 1.68 2.42
CA ALA A 104 7.53 2.26 3.67
C ALA A 104 7.62 1.27 4.84
N ALA A 105 7.74 -0.01 4.52
CA ALA A 105 7.91 -1.05 5.53
C ALA A 105 8.49 -2.32 4.91
#